data_43e43a5452519fe4baa2bb216b25a41c
#
_entry.id   43e43a5452519fe4baa2bb216b25a41c
#
_cell.length_a   1.000
_cell.length_b   1.000
_cell.length_c   1.000
_cell.angle_alpha   90.00
_cell.angle_beta   90.00
_cell.angle_gamma   90.00
#
_symmetry.space_group_name_H-M   'P 1'
#
loop_
_entity.id
_entity.type
_entity.pdbx_description
1 polymer ?
#
loop_
_entity_poly.entity_id
_entity_poly.type
_entity_poly.pdbx_seq_one_letter_code
_entity_poly.pdbx_strand_id
1 'polypeptide(L)'
;IGEDMAISENTDLVVWNLPYLDEEVEYPELLEKMEDAALSDIPQGGWGRALLQTLENNGAALCDKVLVILVMRTDPEGSSRVTDWENNGWSWRSLGIKRFGVEKIEVIGLWRTGSGVAATILDSCSSTMDEAAKLPEEGWQRVFSKIQTKGRGRMGSAWVSDKGGVFATWNLDVSLLENLSPGLIQTSIGAVVSDALCANMKWPNDIVDDNGMKMGGVLLESSNNEAIRAGVGANRNGFVKGEVMASGWEESLGAIDAFEVFLRIDRGISSIFESNRIMPAPTQERLALISWKALSRFLSRGVQASVDGRLLRPTGLNTKGELETFGDGGTVVLRELDGIGWIFSHEHA
;
A
#
# COMPACT_ATOMS: atom_id res chain seq x y z
N ILE A 1 -26.19 20.06 -10.90
CA ILE A 1 -25.93 19.51 -9.54
C ILE A 1 -25.28 20.67 -8.82
N GLY A 2 -26.08 21.38 -8.01
CA GLY A 2 -25.65 22.59 -7.32
C GLY A 2 -24.80 22.30 -6.07
N GLU A 3 -24.34 23.35 -5.40
CA GLU A 3 -23.48 23.34 -4.20
C GLU A 3 -24.05 22.56 -3.00
N ASP A 4 -25.31 22.12 -3.04
CA ASP A 4 -25.99 21.37 -1.99
C ASP A 4 -26.07 19.87 -2.32
N MET A 5 -24.94 19.15 -2.23
CA MET A 5 -24.96 17.68 -2.19
C MET A 5 -25.49 17.21 -0.83
N ALA A 6 -26.78 16.93 -0.74
CA ALA A 6 -27.35 16.34 0.47
C ALA A 6 -27.14 14.82 0.46
N ILE A 7 -26.26 14.32 1.33
CA ILE A 7 -26.05 12.87 1.56
C ILE A 7 -26.73 12.52 2.88
N SER A 8 -27.62 11.52 2.85
CA SER A 8 -28.28 11.04 4.07
C SER A 8 -27.29 10.34 4.99
N GLU A 9 -27.43 10.51 6.32
CA GLU A 9 -26.68 9.78 7.33
C GLU A 9 -26.84 8.24 7.21
N ASN A 10 -27.91 7.78 6.57
CA ASN A 10 -28.18 6.37 6.33
C ASN A 10 -27.62 5.84 4.99
N THR A 11 -26.81 6.63 4.30
CA THR A 11 -26.19 6.21 3.04
C THR A 11 -25.09 5.19 3.31
N ASP A 12 -25.19 4.03 2.65
CA ASP A 12 -24.19 2.96 2.72
C ASP A 12 -23.32 2.88 1.46
N LEU A 13 -23.80 3.41 0.34
CA LEU A 13 -23.11 3.36 -0.95
C LEU A 13 -23.35 4.66 -1.72
N VAL A 14 -22.27 5.23 -2.23
CA VAL A 14 -22.30 6.33 -3.21
C VAL A 14 -21.65 5.83 -4.49
N VAL A 15 -22.33 5.94 -5.62
CA VAL A 15 -21.78 5.62 -6.94
C VAL A 15 -21.91 6.86 -7.83
N TRP A 16 -20.79 7.31 -8.37
CA TRP A 16 -20.79 8.50 -9.21
C TRP A 16 -19.79 8.40 -10.36
N ASN A 17 -20.27 8.68 -11.57
CA ASN A 17 -19.43 8.93 -12.72
C ASN A 17 -19.06 10.41 -12.73
N LEU A 18 -17.84 10.73 -12.27
CA LEU A 18 -17.39 12.10 -12.17
C LEU A 18 -17.22 12.74 -13.56
N PRO A 19 -17.54 14.02 -13.73
CA PRO A 19 -17.12 14.77 -14.90
C PRO A 19 -15.58 14.78 -14.98
N TYR A 20 -15.02 14.43 -16.12
CA TYR A 20 -13.56 14.33 -16.34
C TYR A 20 -13.07 15.23 -17.49
N LEU A 21 -13.87 16.18 -17.88
CA LEU A 21 -13.48 17.23 -18.82
C LEU A 21 -12.72 18.31 -18.06
N ASP A 22 -11.65 18.85 -18.65
CA ASP A 22 -10.87 19.94 -18.08
C ASP A 22 -11.26 21.27 -18.71
N GLU A 23 -11.36 22.34 -17.89
CA GLU A 23 -11.64 23.70 -18.37
C GLU A 23 -10.57 24.24 -19.35
N GLU A 24 -9.34 23.73 -19.30
CA GLU A 24 -8.19 24.21 -20.07
C GLU A 24 -8.09 23.60 -21.49
N VAL A 25 -8.93 22.64 -21.84
CA VAL A 25 -8.90 21.99 -23.15
C VAL A 25 -9.99 22.59 -24.03
N GLU A 26 -9.61 23.30 -25.10
CA GLU A 26 -10.54 23.67 -26.18
C GLU A 26 -11.04 22.39 -26.88
N TYR A 27 -12.22 21.94 -26.49
CA TYR A 27 -12.92 20.87 -27.18
C TYR A 27 -13.51 21.40 -28.50
N PRO A 28 -13.37 20.67 -29.63
CA PRO A 28 -13.99 21.12 -30.88
C PRO A 28 -15.51 21.26 -30.73
N GLU A 29 -16.12 22.12 -31.55
CA GLU A 29 -17.52 22.60 -31.58
C GLU A 29 -18.66 21.55 -31.44
N LEU A 30 -18.32 20.31 -31.07
CA LEU A 30 -19.21 19.16 -31.00
C LEU A 30 -19.71 18.82 -29.59
N LEU A 31 -19.30 19.58 -28.54
CA LEU A 31 -19.86 19.37 -27.20
C LEU A 31 -21.29 19.94 -27.20
N GLU A 32 -22.26 19.10 -26.85
CA GLU A 32 -23.63 19.54 -26.67
C GLU A 32 -23.73 20.48 -25.44
N LYS A 33 -24.69 21.40 -25.44
CA LYS A 33 -24.90 22.43 -24.39
C LYS A 33 -24.98 21.86 -22.96
N MET A 34 -25.24 20.56 -22.80
CA MET A 34 -25.22 19.90 -21.49
C MET A 34 -23.78 19.61 -21.00
N GLU A 35 -22.84 19.43 -21.90
CA GLU A 35 -21.43 19.21 -21.57
C GLU A 35 -20.75 20.53 -21.22
N ASP A 36 -21.11 21.63 -21.93
CA ASP A 36 -20.66 22.99 -21.58
C ASP A 36 -21.11 23.41 -20.19
N ALA A 37 -22.34 23.06 -19.78
CA ALA A 37 -22.84 23.33 -18.45
C ALA A 37 -22.15 22.50 -17.37
N ALA A 38 -21.64 21.31 -17.69
CA ALA A 38 -20.88 20.48 -16.75
C ALA A 38 -19.44 20.98 -16.53
N LEU A 39 -18.90 21.75 -17.48
CA LEU A 39 -17.56 22.34 -17.41
C LEU A 39 -17.54 23.66 -16.60
N SER A 40 -18.62 24.43 -16.62
CA SER A 40 -18.65 25.79 -16.06
C SER A 40 -18.69 25.84 -14.52
N ASP A 41 -19.00 24.72 -13.84
CA ASP A 41 -19.22 24.66 -12.38
C ASP A 41 -18.36 23.62 -11.67
N ILE A 42 -17.14 23.36 -12.15
CA ILE A 42 -16.24 22.43 -11.47
C ILE A 42 -15.68 23.09 -10.19
N PRO A 43 -15.97 22.56 -9.00
CA PRO A 43 -15.45 23.13 -7.76
C PRO A 43 -13.92 23.00 -7.68
N GLN A 44 -13.29 23.91 -6.96
CA GLN A 44 -11.83 23.87 -6.75
C GLN A 44 -11.39 22.52 -6.18
N GLY A 45 -10.53 21.80 -6.91
CA GLY A 45 -10.08 20.43 -6.61
C GLY A 45 -11.02 19.34 -7.11
N GLY A 46 -12.01 19.68 -7.96
CA GLY A 46 -12.91 18.75 -8.62
C GLY A 46 -14.05 18.22 -7.74
N TRP A 47 -14.98 17.56 -8.39
CA TRP A 47 -16.17 16.99 -7.73
C TRP A 47 -15.85 15.86 -6.75
N GLY A 48 -14.77 15.12 -6.97
CA GLY A 48 -14.30 14.09 -6.04
C GLY A 48 -13.93 14.66 -4.66
N ARG A 49 -13.26 15.82 -4.64
CA ARG A 49 -12.92 16.54 -3.41
C ARG A 49 -14.16 17.16 -2.75
N ALA A 50 -15.08 17.72 -3.54
CA ALA A 50 -16.33 18.26 -3.02
C ALA A 50 -17.18 17.17 -2.34
N LEU A 51 -17.28 15.98 -2.94
CA LEU A 51 -17.94 14.83 -2.34
C LEU A 51 -17.28 14.41 -1.03
N LEU A 52 -15.94 14.31 -1.01
CA LEU A 52 -15.19 13.99 0.21
C LEU A 52 -15.50 14.99 1.33
N GLN A 53 -15.44 16.29 1.06
CA GLN A 53 -15.77 17.34 2.03
C GLN A 53 -17.21 17.21 2.55
N THR A 54 -18.15 16.90 1.67
CA THR A 54 -19.54 16.66 2.06
C THR A 54 -19.67 15.49 3.02
N LEU A 55 -18.99 14.35 2.74
CA LEU A 55 -18.98 13.18 3.62
C LEU A 55 -18.36 13.50 4.98
N GLU A 56 -17.20 14.15 4.99
CA GLU A 56 -16.51 14.52 6.24
C GLU A 56 -17.35 15.48 7.09
N ASN A 57 -18.07 16.43 6.46
CA ASN A 57 -18.96 17.36 7.15
C ASN A 57 -20.18 16.67 7.76
N ASN A 58 -20.64 15.55 7.20
CA ASN A 58 -21.72 14.72 7.75
C ASN A 58 -21.26 13.83 8.94
N GLY A 59 -19.97 13.80 9.22
CA GLY A 59 -19.41 13.20 10.42
C GLY A 59 -18.86 11.78 10.26
N ALA A 60 -18.10 11.36 11.26
CA ALA A 60 -17.35 10.11 11.25
C ALA A 60 -18.23 8.87 11.06
N ALA A 61 -19.42 8.84 11.68
CA ALA A 61 -20.32 7.70 11.60
C ALA A 61 -20.77 7.36 10.16
N LEU A 62 -20.94 8.37 9.31
CA LEU A 62 -21.21 8.15 7.88
C LEU A 62 -19.93 7.70 7.16
N CYS A 63 -18.80 8.37 7.37
CA CYS A 63 -17.54 8.03 6.74
C CYS A 63 -17.10 6.59 7.04
N ASP A 64 -17.31 6.12 8.26
CA ASP A 64 -16.91 4.79 8.72
C ASP A 64 -17.68 3.64 8.06
N LYS A 65 -18.87 3.92 7.53
CA LYS A 65 -19.73 2.88 6.92
C LYS A 65 -19.92 3.00 5.42
N VAL A 66 -19.77 4.21 4.87
CA VAL A 66 -20.06 4.45 3.45
C VAL A 66 -18.97 3.89 2.55
N LEU A 67 -19.37 3.15 1.52
CA LEU A 67 -18.52 2.80 0.40
C LEU A 67 -18.78 3.79 -0.75
N VAL A 68 -17.72 4.35 -1.32
CA VAL A 68 -17.81 5.27 -2.45
C VAL A 68 -17.19 4.62 -3.68
N ILE A 69 -17.93 4.59 -4.80
CA ILE A 69 -17.43 4.12 -6.09
C ILE A 69 -17.44 5.27 -7.07
N LEU A 70 -16.27 5.65 -7.54
CA LEU A 70 -16.10 6.74 -8.51
C LEU A 70 -15.58 6.20 -9.83
N VAL A 71 -16.13 6.70 -10.94
CA VAL A 71 -15.52 6.57 -12.25
C VAL A 71 -14.84 7.90 -12.54
N MET A 72 -13.54 7.89 -12.78
CA MET A 72 -12.76 9.12 -12.96
C MET A 72 -11.55 8.90 -13.88
N ARG A 73 -11.09 9.98 -14.51
CA ARG A 73 -9.85 9.98 -15.25
C ARG A 73 -8.65 10.00 -14.30
N THR A 74 -7.70 9.09 -14.51
CA THR A 74 -6.48 8.98 -13.67
C THR A 74 -5.18 9.13 -14.47
N ASP A 75 -5.25 9.26 -15.81
CA ASP A 75 -4.10 9.51 -16.65
C ASP A 75 -4.57 10.14 -18.00
N PRO A 76 -4.21 11.39 -18.32
CA PRO A 76 -3.62 12.35 -17.40
C PRO A 76 -4.54 12.60 -16.19
N GLU A 77 -3.94 12.94 -15.05
CA GLU A 77 -4.72 13.17 -13.83
C GLU A 77 -5.65 14.38 -14.02
N GLY A 78 -6.93 14.20 -13.68
CA GLY A 78 -7.94 15.27 -13.73
C GLY A 78 -7.96 16.11 -12.43
N SER A 79 -8.98 16.99 -12.34
CA SER A 79 -9.21 17.80 -11.14
C SER A 79 -9.54 16.97 -9.90
N SER A 80 -10.23 15.83 -10.06
CA SER A 80 -10.52 14.89 -8.97
C SER A 80 -9.38 13.90 -8.80
N ARG A 81 -8.82 13.82 -7.58
CA ARG A 81 -7.61 13.04 -7.28
C ARG A 81 -7.84 12.03 -6.17
N VAL A 82 -7.28 10.85 -6.32
CA VAL A 82 -7.28 9.82 -5.27
C VAL A 82 -6.49 10.27 -4.05
N THR A 83 -5.42 11.03 -4.26
CA THR A 83 -4.57 11.57 -3.19
C THR A 83 -5.32 12.48 -2.20
N ASP A 84 -6.40 13.15 -2.62
CA ASP A 84 -7.23 13.92 -1.70
C ASP A 84 -7.91 13.01 -0.67
N TRP A 85 -8.36 11.84 -1.09
CA TRP A 85 -8.98 10.84 -0.22
C TRP A 85 -7.95 10.18 0.71
N GLU A 86 -6.80 9.80 0.18
CA GLU A 86 -5.70 9.24 0.97
C GLU A 86 -5.25 10.19 2.08
N ASN A 87 -5.11 11.48 1.77
CA ASN A 87 -4.72 12.51 2.75
C ASN A 87 -5.76 12.71 3.86
N ASN A 88 -7.00 12.29 3.64
CA ASN A 88 -8.08 12.32 4.63
C ASN A 88 -8.35 10.94 5.26
N GLY A 89 -7.44 9.97 5.15
CA GLY A 89 -7.52 8.67 5.83
C GLY A 89 -8.44 7.66 5.15
N TRP A 90 -8.65 7.79 3.84
CA TRP A 90 -9.39 6.84 3.02
C TRP A 90 -8.46 5.88 2.30
N SER A 91 -8.83 4.62 2.26
CA SER A 91 -8.23 3.59 1.43
C SER A 91 -8.97 3.46 0.12
N TRP A 92 -8.32 2.93 -0.90
CA TRP A 92 -8.93 2.77 -2.21
C TRP A 92 -8.44 1.53 -2.94
N ARG A 93 -9.27 1.05 -3.87
CA ARG A 93 -8.93 -0.07 -4.76
C ARG A 93 -9.49 0.17 -6.14
N SER A 94 -8.66 -0.07 -7.17
CA SER A 94 -9.11 -0.04 -8.56
C SER A 94 -9.96 -1.28 -8.85
N LEU A 95 -11.18 -1.07 -9.34
CA LEU A 95 -12.14 -2.11 -9.71
C LEU A 95 -12.10 -2.42 -11.20
N GLY A 96 -11.67 -1.46 -12.01
CA GLY A 96 -11.59 -1.62 -13.45
C GLY A 96 -10.88 -0.45 -14.10
N ILE A 97 -10.23 -0.73 -15.23
CA ILE A 97 -9.47 0.27 -16.00
C ILE A 97 -9.87 0.14 -17.46
N LYS A 98 -10.10 1.29 -18.11
CA LYS A 98 -10.24 1.36 -19.54
C LYS A 98 -9.43 2.51 -20.09
N ARG A 99 -8.72 2.27 -21.21
CA ARG A 99 -7.99 3.30 -21.92
C ARG A 99 -8.74 3.71 -23.17
N PHE A 100 -8.80 5.03 -23.41
CA PHE A 100 -9.34 5.65 -24.60
C PHE A 100 -8.26 6.56 -25.19
N GLY A 101 -7.51 6.03 -26.15
CA GLY A 101 -6.33 6.74 -26.66
C GLY A 101 -5.30 6.96 -25.56
N VAL A 102 -5.02 8.22 -25.25
CA VAL A 102 -4.07 8.62 -24.21
C VAL A 102 -4.69 8.66 -22.80
N GLU A 103 -6.01 8.66 -22.70
CA GLU A 103 -6.71 8.75 -21.42
C GLU A 103 -6.90 7.38 -20.76
N LYS A 104 -6.74 7.33 -19.45
CA LYS A 104 -7.06 6.20 -18.59
C LYS A 104 -8.23 6.57 -17.68
N ILE A 105 -9.34 5.90 -17.87
CA ILE A 105 -10.51 5.98 -16.99
C ILE A 105 -10.48 4.78 -16.04
N GLU A 106 -10.71 5.05 -14.78
CA GLU A 106 -10.64 4.05 -13.72
C GLU A 106 -11.91 4.06 -12.87
N VAL A 107 -12.41 2.88 -12.54
CA VAL A 107 -13.43 2.69 -11.51
C VAL A 107 -12.74 2.44 -10.20
N ILE A 108 -12.93 3.31 -9.23
CA ILE A 108 -12.23 3.30 -7.95
C ILE A 108 -13.24 3.16 -6.82
N GLY A 109 -13.05 2.15 -5.98
CA GLY A 109 -13.76 2.03 -4.71
C GLY A 109 -12.94 2.67 -3.60
N LEU A 110 -13.60 3.43 -2.71
CA LEU A 110 -13.00 4.21 -1.64
C LEU A 110 -13.76 3.95 -0.34
N TRP A 111 -13.05 3.78 0.77
CA TRP A 111 -13.62 3.58 2.10
C TRP A 111 -12.72 4.16 3.19
N ARG A 112 -13.29 4.51 4.33
CA ARG A 112 -12.52 4.94 5.50
C ARG A 112 -11.66 3.78 5.99
N THR A 113 -10.34 3.96 6.10
CA THR A 113 -9.42 2.91 6.56
C THR A 113 -9.85 2.34 7.90
N GLY A 114 -10.09 1.05 7.94
CA GLY A 114 -10.57 0.35 9.13
C GLY A 114 -12.07 0.30 9.30
N SER A 115 -12.86 0.98 8.45
CA SER A 115 -14.33 0.91 8.45
C SER A 115 -14.94 1.02 9.86
N GLY A 116 -14.51 2.01 10.64
CA GLY A 116 -14.96 2.27 12.02
C GLY A 116 -14.25 1.46 13.11
N VAL A 117 -13.42 0.47 12.77
CA VAL A 117 -12.60 -0.25 13.75
C VAL A 117 -11.35 0.56 14.06
N ALA A 118 -11.18 0.99 15.31
CA ALA A 118 -9.99 1.70 15.74
C ALA A 118 -8.79 0.77 15.89
N ALA A 119 -7.58 1.26 15.55
CA ALA A 119 -6.35 0.52 15.83
C ALA A 119 -6.09 0.43 17.35
N THR A 120 -5.59 -0.72 17.83
CA THR A 120 -5.09 -0.84 19.18
C THR A 120 -3.71 -0.21 19.29
N ILE A 121 -3.60 0.84 20.11
CA ILE A 121 -2.36 1.61 20.29
C ILE A 121 -1.76 1.28 21.66
N LEU A 122 -0.49 0.86 21.66
CA LEU A 122 0.25 0.49 22.86
C LEU A 122 1.50 1.36 23.01
N ASP A 123 1.79 1.80 24.22
CA ASP A 123 3.06 2.47 24.50
C ASP A 123 4.24 1.50 24.43
N SER A 124 4.05 0.25 24.88
CA SER A 124 5.07 -0.80 24.80
C SER A 124 4.41 -2.17 24.85
N CYS A 125 5.01 -3.13 24.14
CA CYS A 125 4.65 -4.55 24.23
C CYS A 125 5.88 -5.45 24.05
N SER A 126 5.71 -6.76 24.26
CA SER A 126 6.74 -7.73 23.91
C SER A 126 6.84 -7.89 22.39
N SER A 127 5.71 -8.14 21.74
CA SER A 127 5.58 -8.28 20.30
C SER A 127 4.17 -7.90 19.86
N THR A 128 4.06 -7.05 18.82
CA THR A 128 2.77 -6.69 18.24
C THR A 128 2.05 -7.89 17.61
N MET A 129 2.79 -8.92 17.19
CA MET A 129 2.22 -10.19 16.70
C MET A 129 1.45 -10.93 17.80
N ASP A 130 1.99 -10.94 19.03
CA ASP A 130 1.35 -11.59 20.18
C ASP A 130 0.14 -10.80 20.68
N GLU A 131 0.19 -9.48 20.57
CA GLU A 131 -0.95 -8.62 20.90
C GLU A 131 -2.06 -8.73 19.86
N ALA A 132 -1.72 -8.76 18.57
CA ALA A 132 -2.69 -8.94 17.49
C ALA A 132 -3.41 -10.31 17.56
N ALA A 133 -2.74 -11.34 18.08
CA ALA A 133 -3.36 -12.66 18.29
C ALA A 133 -4.49 -12.65 19.33
N LYS A 134 -4.60 -11.62 20.15
CA LYS A 134 -5.63 -11.47 21.20
C LYS A 134 -6.84 -10.66 20.72
N LEU A 135 -6.75 -10.03 19.55
CA LEU A 135 -7.83 -9.20 19.00
C LEU A 135 -8.96 -10.06 18.43
N PRO A 136 -10.18 -9.50 18.30
CA PRO A 136 -11.27 -10.16 17.61
C PRO A 136 -10.90 -10.61 16.19
N GLU A 137 -11.60 -11.61 15.66
CA GLU A 137 -11.42 -12.07 14.27
C GLU A 137 -12.12 -11.17 13.26
N GLU A 138 -13.16 -10.44 13.70
CA GLU A 138 -13.98 -9.61 12.83
C GLU A 138 -13.41 -8.19 12.66
N GLY A 139 -13.56 -7.64 11.46
CA GLY A 139 -13.18 -6.28 11.09
C GLY A 139 -11.66 -6.12 10.86
N TRP A 140 -11.27 -4.91 10.52
CA TRP A 140 -9.88 -4.57 10.21
C TRP A 140 -9.06 -4.39 11.51
N GLN A 141 -8.59 -5.49 12.09
CA GLN A 141 -7.88 -5.50 13.36
C GLN A 141 -6.38 -5.25 13.17
N ARG A 142 -5.84 -4.30 13.93
CA ARG A 142 -4.42 -3.96 13.89
C ARG A 142 -3.93 -3.41 15.22
N VAL A 143 -2.67 -3.67 15.48
CA VAL A 143 -1.93 -3.19 16.66
C VAL A 143 -0.78 -2.32 16.20
N PHE A 144 -0.61 -1.17 16.82
CA PHE A 144 0.58 -0.34 16.73
C PHE A 144 1.21 -0.20 18.11
N SER A 145 2.53 -0.31 18.20
CA SER A 145 3.28 -0.08 19.44
C SER A 145 4.44 0.88 19.20
N LYS A 146 4.66 1.78 20.16
CA LYS A 146 5.80 2.72 20.14
C LYS A 146 7.11 2.03 20.47
N ILE A 147 7.06 0.96 21.25
CA ILE A 147 8.22 0.19 21.69
C ILE A 147 7.88 -1.30 21.64
N GLN A 148 8.78 -2.08 21.03
CA GLN A 148 8.68 -3.53 21.03
C GLN A 148 9.96 -4.13 21.62
N THR A 149 9.82 -4.98 22.66
CA THR A 149 10.99 -5.49 23.43
C THR A 149 11.48 -6.86 22.97
N LYS A 150 10.63 -7.64 22.28
CA LYS A 150 10.94 -8.98 21.75
C LYS A 150 10.44 -9.12 20.32
N GLY A 151 10.88 -8.19 19.45
CA GLY A 151 10.56 -8.23 18.04
C GLY A 151 11.10 -9.48 17.36
N ARG A 152 10.33 -10.05 16.43
CA ARG A 152 10.70 -11.23 15.66
C ARG A 152 10.96 -10.86 14.20
N GLY A 153 11.99 -11.48 13.63
CA GLY A 153 12.25 -11.51 12.21
C GLY A 153 12.01 -12.90 11.62
N ARG A 154 12.34 -13.07 10.37
CA ARG A 154 12.25 -14.37 9.67
C ARG A 154 13.20 -15.40 10.32
N MET A 155 12.83 -16.70 10.22
CA MET A 155 13.64 -17.83 10.69
C MET A 155 14.09 -17.71 12.17
N GLY A 156 13.25 -17.08 13.00
CA GLY A 156 13.53 -16.93 14.43
C GLY A 156 14.57 -15.86 14.78
N SER A 157 15.01 -15.07 13.82
CA SER A 157 15.90 -13.94 14.09
C SER A 157 15.20 -12.88 14.95
N ALA A 158 15.96 -12.19 15.80
CA ALA A 158 15.43 -11.07 16.57
C ALA A 158 15.35 -9.81 15.68
N TRP A 159 14.21 -9.11 15.74
CA TRP A 159 14.12 -7.77 15.20
C TRP A 159 14.66 -6.77 16.22
N VAL A 160 15.67 -6.02 15.82
CA VAL A 160 16.23 -4.95 16.66
C VAL A 160 15.32 -3.73 16.51
N SER A 161 14.60 -3.41 17.57
CA SER A 161 13.72 -2.24 17.63
C SER A 161 14.49 -1.06 18.20
N ASP A 162 14.49 0.07 17.50
CA ASP A 162 14.92 1.35 18.06
C ASP A 162 13.70 2.20 18.43
N LYS A 163 13.89 3.12 19.41
CA LYS A 163 12.81 3.99 19.88
C LYS A 163 12.30 4.90 18.77
N GLY A 164 10.99 5.02 18.68
CA GLY A 164 10.34 5.90 17.72
C GLY A 164 10.10 5.26 16.35
N GLY A 165 10.42 3.96 16.17
CA GLY A 165 10.07 3.18 15.00
C GLY A 165 8.57 2.89 14.89
N VAL A 166 8.15 2.33 13.76
CA VAL A 166 6.82 1.72 13.60
C VAL A 166 6.94 0.23 13.83
N PHE A 167 6.19 -0.27 14.81
CA PHE A 167 6.02 -1.69 15.06
C PHE A 167 4.53 -1.96 15.04
N ALA A 168 4.06 -2.63 14.00
CA ALA A 168 2.63 -2.83 13.83
C ALA A 168 2.32 -4.21 13.27
N THR A 169 1.12 -4.72 13.54
CA THR A 169 0.64 -6.01 13.05
C THR A 169 -0.83 -5.90 12.67
N TRP A 170 -1.19 -6.45 11.52
CA TRP A 170 -2.53 -6.56 10.98
C TRP A 170 -2.99 -8.01 10.97
N ASN A 171 -4.22 -8.27 11.40
CA ASN A 171 -4.90 -9.53 11.17
C ASN A 171 -5.53 -9.47 9.78
N LEU A 172 -5.13 -10.37 8.90
CA LEU A 172 -5.65 -10.43 7.53
C LEU A 172 -6.82 -11.40 7.45
N ASP A 173 -7.87 -11.01 6.73
CA ASP A 173 -9.03 -11.86 6.48
C ASP A 173 -8.64 -13.03 5.58
N VAL A 174 -8.66 -14.24 6.12
CA VAL A 174 -8.24 -15.47 5.43
C VAL A 174 -9.09 -15.74 4.18
N SER A 175 -10.37 -15.34 4.18
CA SER A 175 -11.24 -15.51 3.03
C SER A 175 -10.77 -14.77 1.77
N LEU A 176 -10.07 -13.65 1.95
CA LEU A 176 -9.46 -12.91 0.84
C LEU A 176 -8.15 -13.54 0.33
N LEU A 177 -7.59 -14.48 1.10
CA LEU A 177 -6.24 -15.02 0.88
C LEU A 177 -6.23 -16.45 0.33
N GLU A 178 -7.38 -17.11 0.21
CA GLU A 178 -7.48 -18.53 -0.16
C GLU A 178 -6.67 -18.94 -1.40
N ASN A 179 -6.59 -18.05 -2.39
CA ASN A 179 -5.87 -18.30 -3.64
C ASN A 179 -4.51 -17.61 -3.71
N LEU A 180 -4.03 -17.01 -2.61
CA LEU A 180 -2.78 -16.25 -2.59
C LEU A 180 -1.68 -17.04 -1.88
N SER A 181 -0.50 -17.06 -2.49
CA SER A 181 0.68 -17.63 -1.83
C SER A 181 1.19 -16.70 -0.72
N PRO A 182 1.74 -17.21 0.38
CA PRO A 182 2.35 -16.40 1.43
C PRO A 182 3.47 -15.48 0.90
N GLY A 183 4.25 -15.94 -0.08
CA GLY A 183 5.28 -15.14 -0.74
C GLY A 183 4.72 -13.91 -1.44
N LEU A 184 3.61 -14.07 -2.18
CA LEU A 184 2.95 -12.96 -2.87
C LEU A 184 2.33 -11.97 -1.88
N ILE A 185 1.66 -12.46 -0.82
CA ILE A 185 1.09 -11.62 0.24
C ILE A 185 2.20 -10.77 0.88
N GLN A 186 3.29 -11.41 1.30
CA GLN A 186 4.42 -10.73 1.94
C GLN A 186 5.06 -9.68 1.03
N THR A 187 5.29 -10.02 -0.24
CA THR A 187 5.89 -9.11 -1.22
C THR A 187 4.96 -7.93 -1.52
N SER A 188 3.64 -8.17 -1.60
CA SER A 188 2.67 -7.10 -1.84
C SER A 188 2.57 -6.12 -0.67
N ILE A 189 2.64 -6.61 0.56
CA ILE A 189 2.71 -5.74 1.75
C ILE A 189 4.02 -4.95 1.72
N GLY A 190 5.15 -5.59 1.40
CA GLY A 190 6.42 -4.90 1.23
C GLY A 190 6.35 -3.77 0.20
N ALA A 191 5.64 -3.98 -0.91
CA ALA A 191 5.47 -2.97 -1.95
C ALA A 191 4.73 -1.73 -1.43
N VAL A 192 3.58 -1.90 -0.75
CA VAL A 192 2.82 -0.75 -0.22
C VAL A 192 3.51 -0.08 0.96
N VAL A 193 4.25 -0.83 1.78
CA VAL A 193 5.07 -0.27 2.87
C VAL A 193 6.22 0.58 2.30
N SER A 194 6.89 0.10 1.25
CA SER A 194 7.95 0.88 0.60
C SER A 194 7.42 2.19 0.00
N ASP A 195 6.23 2.17 -0.60
CA ASP A 195 5.55 3.39 -1.09
C ASP A 195 5.22 4.35 0.06
N ALA A 196 4.64 3.86 1.14
CA ALA A 196 4.27 4.66 2.31
C ALA A 196 5.48 5.34 2.98
N LEU A 197 6.66 4.71 2.90
CA LEU A 197 7.92 5.20 3.46
C LEU A 197 8.78 6.01 2.46
N CYS A 198 8.31 6.22 1.22
CA CYS A 198 9.11 6.78 0.13
C CYS A 198 10.48 6.08 -0.01
N ALA A 199 10.50 4.76 0.12
CA ALA A 199 11.69 3.91 0.14
C ALA A 199 11.65 2.87 -0.99
N ASN A 200 12.69 2.06 -1.09
CA ASN A 200 12.78 0.99 -2.06
C ASN A 200 12.41 -0.35 -1.42
N MET A 201 11.91 -1.25 -2.26
CA MET A 201 11.64 -2.61 -1.86
C MET A 201 12.76 -3.53 -2.35
N LYS A 202 13.31 -4.37 -1.46
CA LYS A 202 14.20 -5.47 -1.80
C LYS A 202 13.48 -6.80 -1.55
N TRP A 203 13.38 -7.59 -2.61
CA TRP A 203 12.68 -8.90 -2.54
C TRP A 203 13.27 -9.82 -1.46
N PRO A 204 12.42 -10.56 -0.76
CA PRO A 204 10.97 -10.62 -0.86
C PRO A 204 10.25 -9.67 0.12
N ASN A 205 10.89 -9.10 1.13
CA ASN A 205 10.23 -8.51 2.29
C ASN A 205 10.99 -7.37 2.97
N ASP A 206 12.15 -6.98 2.46
CA ASP A 206 12.94 -5.89 3.03
C ASP A 206 12.58 -4.55 2.41
N ILE A 207 12.49 -3.53 3.25
CA ILE A 207 12.39 -2.14 2.86
C ILE A 207 13.78 -1.53 3.04
N VAL A 208 14.30 -0.87 2.01
CA VAL A 208 15.67 -0.36 2.00
C VAL A 208 15.73 1.08 1.50
N ASP A 209 16.77 1.79 1.88
CA ASP A 209 17.08 3.11 1.33
C ASP A 209 17.67 3.01 -0.09
N ASP A 210 18.12 4.15 -0.62
CA ASP A 210 18.73 4.24 -1.95
C ASP A 210 20.07 3.50 -2.07
N ASN A 211 20.75 3.25 -0.95
CA ASN A 211 21.99 2.52 -0.86
C ASN A 211 21.79 1.01 -0.58
N GLY A 212 20.53 0.56 -0.48
CA GLY A 212 20.21 -0.82 -0.15
C GLY A 212 20.32 -1.16 1.34
N MET A 213 20.52 -0.17 2.20
CA MET A 213 20.59 -0.35 3.65
C MET A 213 19.18 -0.55 4.22
N LYS A 214 19.03 -1.53 5.10
CA LYS A 214 17.72 -1.95 5.60
C LYS A 214 17.09 -0.89 6.50
N MET A 215 15.91 -0.43 6.11
CA MET A 215 15.07 0.50 6.84
C MET A 215 13.94 -0.23 7.59
N GLY A 216 13.40 -1.28 7.00
CA GLY A 216 12.25 -1.98 7.51
C GLY A 216 12.13 -3.40 6.97
N GLY A 217 11.06 -4.08 7.39
CA GLY A 217 10.76 -5.41 6.87
C GLY A 217 9.36 -5.88 7.21
N VAL A 218 8.89 -6.86 6.46
CA VAL A 218 7.58 -7.51 6.61
C VAL A 218 7.77 -8.95 7.06
N LEU A 219 6.99 -9.37 8.04
CA LEU A 219 6.93 -10.73 8.53
C LEU A 219 5.49 -11.24 8.46
N LEU A 220 5.27 -12.40 7.86
CA LEU A 220 4.00 -13.13 7.96
C LEU A 220 4.11 -14.25 8.97
N GLU A 221 3.13 -14.38 9.84
CA GLU A 221 2.93 -15.54 10.71
C GLU A 221 1.52 -16.08 10.48
N SER A 222 1.41 -17.40 10.37
CA SER A 222 0.14 -18.11 10.39
C SER A 222 0.03 -19.01 11.60
N SER A 223 -1.13 -19.07 12.24
CA SER A 223 -1.42 -20.02 13.28
C SER A 223 -2.49 -21.00 12.81
N ASN A 224 -2.13 -22.30 12.70
CA ASN A 224 -3.04 -23.41 12.39
C ASN A 224 -3.97 -23.21 11.19
N ASN A 225 -3.55 -22.44 10.18
CA ASN A 225 -4.31 -22.06 8.97
C ASN A 225 -5.60 -21.23 9.22
N GLU A 226 -5.82 -20.74 10.44
CA GLU A 226 -7.05 -20.00 10.79
C GLU A 226 -6.84 -18.49 10.86
N ALA A 227 -5.62 -18.02 11.00
CA ALA A 227 -5.32 -16.58 11.02
C ALA A 227 -3.95 -16.29 10.41
N ILE A 228 -3.89 -15.30 9.54
CA ILE A 228 -2.65 -14.78 8.98
C ILE A 228 -2.41 -13.38 9.54
N ARG A 229 -1.26 -13.19 10.17
CA ARG A 229 -0.83 -11.90 10.70
C ARG A 229 0.33 -11.35 9.92
N ALA A 230 0.22 -10.09 9.54
CA ALA A 230 1.27 -9.35 8.85
C ALA A 230 1.91 -8.35 9.81
N GLY A 231 3.15 -8.57 10.20
CA GLY A 231 3.93 -7.64 11.01
C GLY A 231 4.82 -6.77 10.14
N VAL A 232 4.87 -5.49 10.45
CA VAL A 232 5.77 -4.52 9.86
C VAL A 232 6.62 -3.91 10.96
N GLY A 233 7.94 -3.96 10.77
CA GLY A 233 8.91 -3.19 11.54
C GLY A 233 9.60 -2.19 10.63
N ALA A 234 9.63 -0.91 11.02
CA ALA A 234 10.37 0.12 10.29
C ALA A 234 11.08 1.06 11.27
N ASN A 235 12.34 1.36 11.00
CA ASN A 235 13.17 2.21 11.82
C ASN A 235 12.90 3.68 11.48
N ARG A 236 12.86 4.53 12.51
CA ARG A 236 12.79 5.98 12.31
C ARG A 236 14.12 6.54 11.84
N ASN A 237 15.20 6.21 12.56
CA ASN A 237 16.54 6.68 12.26
C ASN A 237 17.47 5.52 11.90
N GLY A 238 18.51 5.84 11.17
CA GLY A 238 19.62 4.91 10.97
C GLY A 238 20.36 4.64 12.28
N PHE A 239 20.90 3.43 12.42
CA PHE A 239 21.73 3.06 13.57
C PHE A 239 22.79 2.03 13.19
N VAL A 240 23.82 1.95 14.03
CA VAL A 240 24.83 0.89 13.99
C VAL A 240 24.83 0.20 15.35
N LYS A 241 24.61 -1.13 15.36
CA LYS A 241 24.62 -1.93 16.58
C LYS A 241 25.35 -3.25 16.33
N GLY A 242 26.61 -3.32 16.78
CA GLY A 242 27.51 -4.41 16.41
C GLY A 242 27.77 -4.42 14.90
N GLU A 243 27.52 -5.54 14.25
CA GLU A 243 27.64 -5.70 12.79
C GLU A 243 26.36 -5.28 12.03
N VAL A 244 25.28 -4.95 12.73
CA VAL A 244 24.02 -4.56 12.13
C VAL A 244 24.05 -3.06 11.84
N MET A 245 23.92 -2.72 10.56
CA MET A 245 23.72 -1.36 10.08
C MET A 245 22.30 -1.25 9.52
N ALA A 246 21.61 -0.18 9.85
CA ALA A 246 20.24 0.08 9.38
C ALA A 246 20.06 1.55 9.03
N SER A 247 19.19 1.84 8.09
CA SER A 247 18.67 3.18 7.77
C SER A 247 17.29 3.41 8.40
N GLY A 248 16.75 4.61 8.27
CA GLY A 248 15.45 4.96 8.80
C GLY A 248 14.67 5.91 7.89
N TRP A 249 13.33 5.98 8.07
CA TRP A 249 12.46 6.77 7.19
C TRP A 249 12.59 8.29 7.37
N GLU A 250 13.17 8.78 8.46
CA GLU A 250 13.25 10.21 8.72
C GLU A 250 14.08 10.93 7.63
N GLU A 251 15.00 10.22 6.98
CA GLU A 251 15.77 10.73 5.85
C GLU A 251 14.91 10.96 4.60
N SER A 252 13.87 10.14 4.37
CA SER A 252 13.00 10.23 3.20
C SER A 252 11.71 11.01 3.45
N LEU A 253 11.14 10.93 4.66
CA LEU A 253 9.86 11.54 5.01
C LEU A 253 9.98 12.82 5.85
N GLY A 254 11.18 13.10 6.40
CA GLY A 254 11.36 14.15 7.39
C GLY A 254 10.86 13.77 8.78
N ALA A 255 10.88 14.73 9.70
CA ALA A 255 10.56 14.54 11.11
C ALA A 255 9.03 14.47 11.33
N ILE A 256 8.39 13.39 10.87
CA ILE A 256 6.98 13.10 11.13
C ILE A 256 6.84 12.14 12.31
N ASP A 257 5.66 12.10 12.93
CA ASP A 257 5.37 11.18 14.03
C ASP A 257 5.24 9.74 13.55
N ALA A 258 5.68 8.77 14.36
CA ALA A 258 5.59 7.34 14.03
C ALA A 258 4.15 6.87 13.84
N PHE A 259 3.18 7.48 14.51
CA PHE A 259 1.77 7.15 14.32
C PHE A 259 1.26 7.62 12.95
N GLU A 260 1.70 8.78 12.48
CA GLU A 260 1.39 9.24 11.11
C GLU A 260 1.98 8.30 10.04
N VAL A 261 3.19 7.78 10.26
CA VAL A 261 3.80 6.76 9.40
C VAL A 261 2.99 5.47 9.43
N PHE A 262 2.56 5.03 10.64
CA PHE A 262 1.67 3.89 10.79
C PHE A 262 0.38 4.08 10.00
N LEU A 263 -0.28 5.24 10.07
CA LEU A 263 -1.50 5.53 9.33
C LEU A 263 -1.31 5.47 7.80
N ARG A 264 -0.16 5.91 7.28
CA ARG A 264 0.18 5.77 5.86
C ARG A 264 0.31 4.30 5.45
N ILE A 265 1.00 3.50 6.27
CA ILE A 265 1.15 2.06 6.06
C ILE A 265 -0.20 1.35 6.17
N ASP A 266 -1.02 1.71 7.17
CA ASP A 266 -2.36 1.13 7.38
C ASP A 266 -3.24 1.33 6.16
N ARG A 267 -3.29 2.55 5.59
CA ARG A 267 -4.01 2.82 4.33
C ARG A 267 -3.52 1.94 3.17
N GLY A 268 -2.21 1.83 3.01
CA GLY A 268 -1.63 1.02 1.94
C GLY A 268 -2.01 -0.45 2.07
N ILE A 269 -1.90 -1.04 3.27
CA ILE A 269 -2.26 -2.44 3.51
C ILE A 269 -3.78 -2.64 3.40
N SER A 270 -4.57 -1.73 3.96
CA SER A 270 -6.03 -1.72 3.83
C SER A 270 -6.46 -1.71 2.36
N SER A 271 -5.87 -0.87 1.54
CA SER A 271 -6.17 -0.80 0.09
C SER A 271 -6.03 -2.14 -0.63
N ILE A 272 -5.20 -3.05 -0.11
CA ILE A 272 -5.01 -4.39 -0.67
C ILE A 272 -5.85 -5.44 0.06
N PHE A 273 -5.80 -5.48 1.40
CA PHE A 273 -6.24 -6.63 2.18
C PHE A 273 -7.41 -6.38 3.14
N GLU A 274 -7.91 -5.15 3.27
CA GLU A 274 -9.13 -4.94 4.05
C GLU A 274 -10.34 -5.50 3.30
N SER A 275 -11.10 -6.35 3.99
CA SER A 275 -12.39 -6.85 3.49
C SER A 275 -13.43 -5.75 3.59
N ASN A 276 -14.08 -5.42 2.51
CA ASN A 276 -15.11 -4.40 2.49
C ASN A 276 -16.25 -4.81 1.55
N ARG A 277 -17.39 -5.17 2.11
CA ARG A 277 -18.67 -5.44 1.42
C ARG A 277 -18.54 -6.06 0.02
N ILE A 278 -18.87 -5.27 -1.01
CA ILE A 278 -18.86 -5.67 -2.43
C ILE A 278 -17.50 -5.48 -3.11
N MET A 279 -16.49 -5.01 -2.39
CA MET A 279 -15.16 -4.84 -2.97
C MET A 279 -14.52 -6.20 -3.25
N PRO A 280 -14.15 -6.51 -4.50
CA PRO A 280 -13.54 -7.78 -4.82
C PRO A 280 -12.17 -7.94 -4.14
N ALA A 281 -11.84 -9.18 -3.78
CA ALA A 281 -10.49 -9.52 -3.36
C ALA A 281 -9.48 -9.17 -4.47
N PRO A 282 -8.24 -8.80 -4.13
CA PRO A 282 -7.20 -8.55 -5.12
C PRO A 282 -6.84 -9.87 -5.83
N THR A 283 -6.65 -9.81 -7.15
CA THR A 283 -6.18 -10.96 -7.92
C THR A 283 -4.68 -11.16 -7.77
N GLN A 284 -4.20 -12.38 -7.99
CA GLN A 284 -2.77 -12.71 -7.98
C GLN A 284 -1.98 -11.83 -8.96
N GLU A 285 -2.52 -11.62 -10.17
CA GLU A 285 -1.90 -10.81 -11.21
C GLU A 285 -1.78 -9.35 -10.78
N ARG A 286 -2.82 -8.81 -10.14
CA ARG A 286 -2.81 -7.44 -9.64
C ARG A 286 -1.76 -7.25 -8.54
N LEU A 287 -1.67 -8.19 -7.62
CA LEU A 287 -0.67 -8.18 -6.54
C LEU A 287 0.75 -8.34 -7.09
N ALA A 288 0.96 -9.26 -8.03
CA ALA A 288 2.25 -9.43 -8.70
C ALA A 288 2.68 -8.16 -9.44
N LEU A 289 1.74 -7.48 -10.12
CA LEU A 289 2.01 -6.22 -10.82
C LEU A 289 2.39 -5.08 -9.86
N ILE A 290 1.66 -4.91 -8.76
CA ILE A 290 1.96 -3.90 -7.72
C ILE A 290 3.35 -4.17 -7.13
N SER A 291 3.62 -5.41 -6.78
CA SER A 291 4.90 -5.85 -6.21
C SER A 291 6.05 -5.65 -7.18
N TRP A 292 5.88 -6.04 -8.45
CA TRP A 292 6.90 -5.83 -9.47
C TRP A 292 7.19 -4.36 -9.73
N LYS A 293 6.15 -3.52 -9.75
CA LYS A 293 6.32 -2.07 -9.90
C LYS A 293 7.18 -1.47 -8.78
N ALA A 294 6.98 -1.91 -7.53
CA ALA A 294 7.79 -1.46 -6.40
C ALA A 294 9.24 -1.99 -6.49
N LEU A 295 9.41 -3.27 -6.77
CA LEU A 295 10.72 -3.90 -6.94
C LEU A 295 11.52 -3.30 -8.10
N SER A 296 10.88 -3.06 -9.24
CA SER A 296 11.56 -2.55 -10.43
C SER A 296 12.19 -1.18 -10.23
N ARG A 297 11.67 -0.33 -9.33
CA ARG A 297 12.29 0.96 -8.97
C ARG A 297 13.70 0.79 -8.41
N PHE A 298 13.88 -0.18 -7.52
CA PHE A 298 15.17 -0.50 -6.94
C PHE A 298 16.07 -1.24 -7.93
N LEU A 299 15.53 -2.24 -8.61
CA LEU A 299 16.28 -3.07 -9.56
C LEU A 299 16.75 -2.31 -10.80
N SER A 300 16.02 -1.26 -11.23
CA SER A 300 16.40 -0.39 -12.35
C SER A 300 17.70 0.38 -12.12
N ARG A 301 18.17 0.46 -10.86
CA ARG A 301 19.46 1.05 -10.49
C ARG A 301 20.65 0.12 -10.74
N GLY A 302 20.44 -0.99 -11.43
CA GLY A 302 21.51 -1.96 -11.77
C GLY A 302 21.74 -3.02 -10.69
N VAL A 303 20.79 -3.17 -9.76
CA VAL A 303 20.86 -4.21 -8.72
C VAL A 303 20.65 -5.58 -9.33
N GLN A 304 21.54 -6.52 -9.05
CA GLN A 304 21.52 -7.89 -9.52
C GLN A 304 21.47 -8.88 -8.34
N ALA A 305 20.83 -10.03 -8.55
CA ALA A 305 20.91 -11.14 -7.63
C ALA A 305 22.16 -11.97 -7.91
N SER A 306 22.81 -12.47 -6.87
CA SER A 306 23.93 -13.41 -6.97
C SER A 306 23.52 -14.71 -6.30
N VAL A 307 23.59 -15.83 -7.04
CA VAL A 307 23.30 -17.17 -6.54
C VAL A 307 24.46 -18.07 -6.93
N ASP A 308 25.11 -18.70 -5.96
CA ASP A 308 26.28 -19.55 -6.16
C ASP A 308 27.39 -18.88 -7.03
N GLY A 309 27.59 -17.57 -6.81
CA GLY A 309 28.57 -16.78 -7.57
C GLY A 309 28.14 -16.38 -8.98
N ARG A 310 26.94 -16.76 -9.42
CA ARG A 310 26.37 -16.36 -10.71
C ARG A 310 25.52 -15.11 -10.57
N LEU A 311 25.73 -14.12 -11.44
CA LEU A 311 24.92 -12.92 -11.51
C LEU A 311 23.65 -13.19 -12.30
N LEU A 312 22.52 -12.85 -11.70
CA LEU A 312 21.19 -12.99 -12.29
C LEU A 312 20.49 -11.65 -12.32
N ARG A 313 20.01 -11.24 -13.48
CA ARG A 313 19.24 -10.02 -13.64
C ARG A 313 17.78 -10.30 -13.36
N PRO A 314 17.15 -9.64 -12.36
CA PRO A 314 15.70 -9.73 -12.16
C PRO A 314 14.92 -9.19 -13.37
N THR A 315 13.90 -9.92 -13.80
CA THR A 315 13.09 -9.62 -15.00
C THR A 315 11.60 -9.58 -14.73
N GLY A 316 11.14 -10.16 -13.61
CA GLY A 316 9.72 -10.21 -13.29
C GLY A 316 9.45 -10.77 -11.88
N LEU A 317 8.20 -10.76 -11.51
CA LEU A 317 7.65 -11.44 -10.34
C LEU A 317 6.43 -12.24 -10.79
N ASN A 318 6.42 -13.53 -10.51
CA ASN A 318 5.27 -14.36 -10.88
C ASN A 318 4.11 -14.24 -9.86
N THR A 319 2.99 -14.86 -10.17
CA THR A 319 1.78 -14.85 -9.33
C THR A 319 1.92 -15.60 -8.00
N LYS A 320 3.07 -16.26 -7.76
CA LYS A 320 3.40 -16.86 -6.47
C LYS A 320 4.30 -15.96 -5.61
N GLY A 321 4.70 -14.79 -6.12
CA GLY A 321 5.66 -13.91 -5.44
C GLY A 321 7.11 -14.36 -5.58
N GLU A 322 7.40 -15.31 -6.49
CA GLU A 322 8.74 -15.77 -6.79
C GLU A 322 9.41 -14.82 -7.79
N LEU A 323 10.70 -14.53 -7.60
CA LEU A 323 11.45 -13.60 -8.43
C LEU A 323 11.93 -14.29 -9.70
N GLU A 324 11.50 -13.81 -10.85
CA GLU A 324 11.99 -14.25 -12.15
C GLU A 324 13.27 -13.50 -12.51
N THR A 325 14.30 -14.26 -12.91
CA THR A 325 15.62 -13.72 -13.23
C THR A 325 16.15 -14.32 -14.54
N PHE A 326 17.09 -13.64 -15.17
CA PHE A 326 17.78 -14.08 -16.38
C PHE A 326 19.30 -14.06 -16.17
N GLY A 327 19.97 -15.12 -16.61
CA GLY A 327 21.43 -15.28 -16.58
C GLY A 327 21.92 -16.08 -17.79
N ASP A 328 23.22 -16.43 -17.82
CA ASP A 328 23.88 -17.10 -18.95
C ASP A 328 23.26 -18.45 -19.37
N GLY A 329 22.48 -19.07 -18.50
CA GLY A 329 21.77 -20.33 -18.75
C GLY A 329 20.27 -20.16 -19.07
N GLY A 330 19.76 -18.93 -19.20
CA GLY A 330 18.35 -18.65 -19.43
C GLY A 330 17.60 -18.14 -18.20
N THR A 331 16.28 -18.33 -18.16
CA THR A 331 15.42 -17.89 -17.05
C THR A 331 15.58 -18.80 -15.83
N VAL A 332 15.77 -18.19 -14.66
CA VAL A 332 15.82 -18.85 -13.35
C VAL A 332 14.77 -18.21 -12.43
N VAL A 333 13.99 -19.04 -11.72
CA VAL A 333 12.99 -18.57 -10.74
C VAL A 333 13.53 -18.78 -9.35
N LEU A 334 13.67 -17.69 -8.60
CA LEU A 334 14.13 -17.70 -7.20
C LEU A 334 12.92 -17.77 -6.28
N ARG A 335 12.90 -18.77 -5.40
CA ARG A 335 11.77 -19.08 -4.49
C ARG A 335 12.08 -18.75 -3.05
N GLU A 336 13.33 -18.85 -2.67
CA GLU A 336 13.82 -18.69 -1.30
C GLU A 336 14.99 -17.70 -1.27
N LEU A 337 15.20 -17.08 -0.11
CA LEU A 337 16.29 -16.13 0.11
C LEU A 337 17.64 -16.80 0.36
N ASP A 338 17.64 -18.06 0.75
CA ASP A 338 18.85 -18.74 1.17
C ASP A 338 19.84 -18.85 0.01
N GLY A 339 21.03 -18.32 0.22
CA GLY A 339 22.07 -18.29 -0.81
C GLY A 339 21.97 -17.16 -1.83
N ILE A 340 21.00 -16.22 -1.69
CA ILE A 340 20.90 -15.06 -2.58
C ILE A 340 21.67 -13.87 -1.97
N GLY A 341 22.73 -13.45 -2.66
CA GLY A 341 23.38 -12.17 -2.47
C GLY A 341 22.77 -11.09 -3.39
N TRP A 342 22.91 -9.83 -3.00
CA TRP A 342 22.52 -8.69 -3.83
C TRP A 342 23.74 -7.84 -4.13
N ILE A 343 24.00 -7.54 -5.41
CA ILE A 343 25.15 -6.78 -5.88
C ILE A 343 24.65 -5.48 -6.50
N PHE A 344 25.25 -4.39 -6.10
CA PHE A 344 24.97 -3.05 -6.57
C PHE A 344 26.04 -2.63 -7.58
N SER A 345 25.63 -2.06 -8.71
CA SER A 345 26.55 -1.68 -9.79
C SER A 345 27.57 -0.59 -9.42
N HIS A 346 27.43 0.04 -8.27
CA HIS A 346 28.40 1.05 -7.79
C HIS A 346 29.68 0.46 -7.16
N GLU A 347 29.79 -0.87 -6.97
CA GLU A 347 30.99 -1.50 -6.42
C GLU A 347 32.07 -1.80 -7.48
N HIS A 348 31.82 -1.45 -8.74
CA HIS A 348 32.75 -1.68 -9.86
C HIS A 348 33.17 -0.42 -10.62
N ALA A 349 33.02 0.78 -10.02
CA ALA A 349 33.49 2.05 -10.60
C ALA A 349 34.71 2.61 -9.85
#